data_337f41feadaf72157de3a91344be73cc
#
_entry.id   337f41feadaf72157de3a91344be73cc
#
_cell.length_a   1.000
_cell.length_b   1.000
_cell.length_c   1.000
_cell.angle_alpha   90.00
_cell.angle_beta   90.00
_cell.angle_gamma   90.00
#
_symmetry.space_group_name_H-M   'P 1'
#
loop_
_entity.id
_entity.type
_entity.pdbx_description
1 polymer ?
#
loop_
_entity_poly.entity_id
_entity_poly.type
_entity_poly.pdbx_seq_one_letter_code
_entity_poly.pdbx_strand_id
1 'polypeptide(L)'
;MATQVLPFEDVKRFAARLGANINLVQGRSGALSIKHSGLMWVRAEMASLAIAEQSEIFIPLRIDKVLSGIAAGLDDPNEQATLEAELNQQTDKIVRPLPFAALDALIEDPLVSHVTPPDLLAITSEANAQETLSERLKGLRWAFASMAPPGASLNHSVAKALGQKSGTIDILIISHWGAVVSGADPTTVSAHLSELTQRLVRPSRPVPEPVLYDLKAMIINDQSWRLPVYEEIHALGCDTLSLEACMKGLLTLGQAMTLG
;
A
#
# COMPACT_ATOMS: atom_id res chain seq x y z
N MET A 1 -28.79 7.11 5.81
CA MET A 1 -28.47 7.10 4.36
C MET A 1 -28.24 5.66 3.97
N ALA A 2 -28.86 5.14 2.91
CA ALA A 2 -28.60 3.80 2.44
C ALA A 2 -27.15 3.73 1.95
N THR A 3 -26.34 2.87 2.54
CA THR A 3 -24.96 2.63 2.09
C THR A 3 -25.04 2.05 0.69
N GLN A 4 -24.62 2.82 -0.30
CA GLN A 4 -24.58 2.36 -1.70
C GLN A 4 -23.62 1.19 -1.77
N VAL A 5 -24.10 0.04 -2.23
CA VAL A 5 -23.26 -1.14 -2.45
C VAL A 5 -22.30 -0.82 -3.58
N LEU A 6 -21.01 -0.81 -3.32
CA LEU A 6 -20.00 -0.64 -4.37
C LEU A 6 -20.02 -1.87 -5.29
N PRO A 7 -20.13 -1.70 -6.61
CA PRO A 7 -19.98 -2.81 -7.54
C PRO A 7 -18.57 -3.42 -7.40
N PHE A 8 -18.51 -4.70 -7.04
CA PHE A 8 -17.23 -5.38 -6.75
C PHE A 8 -16.29 -5.37 -7.96
N GLU A 9 -16.84 -5.46 -9.16
CA GLU A 9 -16.09 -5.38 -10.42
C GLU A 9 -15.41 -4.00 -10.63
N ASP A 10 -16.05 -2.90 -10.22
CA ASP A 10 -15.43 -1.57 -10.28
C ASP A 10 -14.27 -1.46 -9.30
N VAL A 11 -14.40 -2.11 -8.13
CA VAL A 11 -13.32 -2.18 -7.14
C VAL A 11 -12.15 -3.03 -7.64
N LYS A 12 -12.41 -4.19 -8.26
CA LYS A 12 -11.36 -5.02 -8.90
C LYS A 12 -10.61 -4.23 -9.98
N ARG A 13 -11.33 -3.50 -10.81
CA ARG A 13 -10.76 -2.65 -11.86
C ARG A 13 -9.92 -1.52 -11.29
N PHE A 14 -10.39 -0.90 -10.22
CA PHE A 14 -9.61 0.11 -9.50
C PHE A 14 -8.37 -0.49 -8.86
N ALA A 15 -8.47 -1.65 -8.21
CA ALA A 15 -7.34 -2.38 -7.62
C ALA A 15 -6.26 -2.69 -8.66
N ALA A 16 -6.66 -3.20 -9.84
CA ALA A 16 -5.74 -3.52 -10.92
C ALA A 16 -4.98 -2.28 -11.43
N ARG A 17 -5.68 -1.15 -11.62
CA ARG A 17 -5.04 0.12 -12.01
C ARG A 17 -4.10 0.64 -10.93
N LEU A 18 -4.51 0.55 -9.66
CA LEU A 18 -3.67 0.96 -8.53
C LEU A 18 -2.39 0.11 -8.48
N GLY A 19 -2.53 -1.22 -8.58
CA GLY A 19 -1.42 -2.16 -8.54
C GLY A 19 -0.46 -2.07 -9.73
N ALA A 20 -0.94 -1.57 -10.89
CA ALA A 20 -0.13 -1.32 -12.07
C ALA A 20 0.64 0.01 -12.02
N ASN A 21 0.29 0.91 -11.09
CA ASN A 21 0.95 2.21 -10.97
C ASN A 21 2.17 2.14 -10.07
N ILE A 22 3.36 2.06 -10.66
CA ILE A 22 4.64 1.96 -9.94
C ILE A 22 4.91 3.15 -9.00
N ASN A 23 4.32 4.33 -9.28
CA ASN A 23 4.46 5.50 -8.42
C ASN A 23 3.60 5.44 -7.16
N LEU A 24 2.68 4.47 -7.08
CA LEU A 24 1.82 4.23 -5.93
C LEU A 24 2.08 2.88 -5.26
N VAL A 25 2.41 1.85 -6.06
CA VAL A 25 2.58 0.48 -5.57
C VAL A 25 3.81 -0.15 -6.22
N GLN A 26 4.75 -0.61 -5.42
CA GLN A 26 5.93 -1.32 -5.89
C GLN A 26 5.79 -2.81 -5.53
N GLY A 27 5.79 -3.66 -6.54
CA GLY A 27 5.66 -5.11 -6.38
C GLY A 27 4.33 -5.48 -5.69
N ARG A 28 4.42 -6.03 -4.49
CA ARG A 28 3.27 -6.44 -3.67
C ARG A 28 3.01 -5.52 -2.47
N SER A 29 3.55 -4.29 -2.47
CA SER A 29 3.43 -3.40 -1.32
C SER A 29 2.03 -2.80 -1.12
N GLY A 30 1.23 -2.69 -2.19
CA GLY A 30 -0.10 -2.10 -2.12
C GLY A 30 -1.16 -3.04 -1.58
N ALA A 31 -2.19 -2.47 -0.97
CA ALA A 31 -3.38 -3.20 -0.56
C ALA A 31 -4.65 -2.40 -0.87
N LEU A 32 -5.75 -3.12 -0.91
CA LEU A 32 -7.09 -2.55 -1.02
C LEU A 32 -8.03 -3.39 -0.17
N SER A 33 -8.92 -2.73 0.55
CA SER A 33 -10.04 -3.38 1.21
C SER A 33 -11.35 -2.69 0.87
N ILE A 34 -12.42 -3.48 0.83
CA ILE A 34 -13.79 -3.02 0.64
C ILE A 34 -14.65 -3.53 1.79
N LYS A 35 -15.49 -2.66 2.36
CA LYS A 35 -16.38 -2.98 3.47
C LYS A 35 -17.83 -2.93 3.06
N HIS A 36 -18.56 -3.96 3.43
CA HIS A 36 -20.01 -4.00 3.24
C HIS A 36 -20.65 -4.97 4.24
N SER A 37 -21.76 -4.58 4.85
CA SER A 37 -22.59 -5.45 5.70
C SER A 37 -21.84 -6.20 6.80
N GLY A 38 -20.89 -5.52 7.49
CA GLY A 38 -20.11 -6.11 8.58
C GLY A 38 -18.93 -6.99 8.14
N LEU A 39 -18.74 -7.14 6.84
CA LEU A 39 -17.59 -7.82 6.25
C LEU A 39 -16.62 -6.81 5.62
N MET A 40 -15.35 -7.21 5.59
CA MET A 40 -14.27 -6.51 4.91
C MET A 40 -13.52 -7.50 4.02
N TRP A 41 -13.49 -7.27 2.71
CA TRP A 41 -12.68 -8.04 1.77
C TRP A 41 -11.34 -7.40 1.64
N VAL A 42 -10.29 -8.11 1.99
CA VAL A 42 -8.90 -7.64 1.98
C VAL A 42 -8.05 -8.45 1.02
N ARG A 43 -6.99 -7.86 0.50
CA ARG A 43 -6.07 -8.56 -0.39
C ARG A 43 -5.35 -9.71 0.34
N ALA A 44 -5.24 -10.85 -0.32
CA ALA A 44 -4.42 -11.97 0.11
C ALA A 44 -2.92 -11.60 0.12
N GLU A 45 -2.16 -12.11 1.07
CA GLU A 45 -0.76 -11.75 1.31
C GLU A 45 0.12 -11.93 0.06
N MET A 46 0.00 -13.06 -0.63
CA MET A 46 0.83 -13.40 -1.79
C MET A 46 0.30 -12.86 -3.12
N ALA A 47 -0.87 -12.23 -3.15
CA ALA A 47 -1.47 -11.70 -4.37
C ALA A 47 -0.93 -10.31 -4.71
N SER A 48 -0.94 -9.94 -6.00
CA SER A 48 -0.70 -8.58 -6.46
C SER A 48 -2.04 -7.90 -6.79
N LEU A 49 -2.17 -6.62 -6.46
CA LEU A 49 -3.34 -5.83 -6.89
C LEU A 49 -3.47 -5.79 -8.42
N ALA A 50 -2.36 -5.81 -9.14
CA ALA A 50 -2.34 -5.69 -10.60
C ALA A 50 -3.13 -6.81 -11.32
N ILE A 51 -3.34 -7.97 -10.67
CA ILE A 51 -4.09 -9.09 -11.24
C ILE A 51 -5.53 -9.20 -10.72
N ALA A 52 -6.05 -8.18 -10.04
CA ALA A 52 -7.36 -8.23 -9.39
C ALA A 52 -8.54 -8.48 -10.34
N GLU A 53 -8.42 -8.10 -11.61
CA GLU A 53 -9.45 -8.40 -12.63
C GLU A 53 -9.37 -9.82 -13.18
N GLN A 54 -8.22 -10.49 -13.00
CA GLN A 54 -7.93 -11.80 -13.61
C GLN A 54 -8.01 -12.95 -12.59
N SER A 55 -7.95 -12.63 -11.31
CA SER A 55 -7.86 -13.60 -10.22
C SER A 55 -8.63 -13.14 -8.99
N GLU A 56 -9.20 -14.07 -8.25
CA GLU A 56 -9.78 -13.78 -6.96
C GLU A 56 -8.66 -13.59 -5.94
N ILE A 57 -8.44 -12.34 -5.54
CA ILE A 57 -7.37 -11.94 -4.63
C ILE A 57 -7.87 -11.45 -3.28
N PHE A 58 -9.19 -11.36 -3.10
CA PHE A 58 -9.79 -10.80 -1.89
C PHE A 58 -10.31 -11.88 -0.95
N ILE A 59 -10.02 -11.72 0.33
CA ILE A 59 -10.41 -12.62 1.42
C ILE A 59 -11.38 -11.88 2.33
N PRO A 60 -12.56 -12.45 2.64
CA PRO A 60 -13.51 -11.83 3.55
C PRO A 60 -13.11 -12.01 5.02
N LEU A 61 -13.17 -10.91 5.77
CA LEU A 61 -12.97 -10.85 7.22
C LEU A 61 -14.21 -10.29 7.89
N ARG A 62 -14.51 -10.74 9.09
CA ARG A 62 -15.53 -10.16 9.97
C ARG A 62 -14.97 -8.94 10.69
N ILE A 63 -15.50 -7.76 10.41
CA ILE A 63 -15.02 -6.49 11.00
C ILE A 63 -15.12 -6.51 12.53
N ASP A 64 -16.22 -7.02 13.09
CA ASP A 64 -16.43 -7.12 14.53
C ASP A 64 -15.34 -7.96 15.21
N LYS A 65 -14.90 -9.05 14.58
CA LYS A 65 -13.83 -9.91 15.07
C LYS A 65 -12.46 -9.26 14.98
N VAL A 66 -12.17 -8.58 13.86
CA VAL A 66 -10.92 -7.82 13.72
C VAL A 66 -10.82 -6.76 14.81
N LEU A 67 -11.86 -5.94 14.99
CA LEU A 67 -11.89 -4.89 16.03
C LEU A 67 -11.75 -5.46 17.44
N SER A 68 -12.41 -6.59 17.73
CA SER A 68 -12.27 -7.27 19.02
C SER A 68 -10.83 -7.76 19.24
N GLY A 69 -10.19 -8.30 18.21
CA GLY A 69 -8.80 -8.74 18.27
C GLY A 69 -7.82 -7.56 18.48
N ILE A 70 -8.04 -6.42 17.81
CA ILE A 70 -7.25 -5.20 18.03
C ILE A 70 -7.42 -4.73 19.49
N ALA A 71 -8.65 -4.69 20.00
CA ALA A 71 -8.95 -4.28 21.38
C ALA A 71 -8.33 -5.21 22.42
N ALA A 72 -8.21 -6.50 22.10
CA ALA A 72 -7.54 -7.51 22.92
C ALA A 72 -6.01 -7.48 22.82
N GLY A 73 -5.45 -6.65 21.92
CA GLY A 73 -4.00 -6.53 21.71
C GLY A 73 -3.39 -7.74 21.00
N LEU A 74 -4.16 -8.45 20.15
CA LEU A 74 -3.63 -9.56 19.36
C LEU A 74 -2.64 -9.05 18.30
N ASP A 75 -1.57 -9.79 18.07
CA ASP A 75 -0.60 -9.50 17.02
C ASP A 75 -1.18 -9.75 15.62
N ASP A 76 -1.99 -10.79 15.44
CA ASP A 76 -2.75 -11.02 14.22
C ASP A 76 -4.27 -11.11 14.49
N PRO A 77 -4.97 -9.97 14.48
CA PRO A 77 -6.42 -9.94 14.62
C PRO A 77 -7.17 -10.58 13.46
N ASN A 78 -6.52 -10.75 12.28
CA ASN A 78 -7.14 -11.28 11.07
C ASN A 78 -7.38 -12.80 11.17
N GLU A 79 -6.52 -13.53 11.88
CA GLU A 79 -6.58 -14.99 11.96
C GLU A 79 -7.95 -15.49 12.46
N GLN A 80 -8.49 -14.85 13.50
CA GLN A 80 -9.79 -15.22 14.07
C GLN A 80 -11.00 -14.62 13.32
N ALA A 81 -10.75 -13.70 12.41
CA ALA A 81 -11.77 -12.97 11.69
C ALA A 81 -12.07 -13.54 10.29
N THR A 82 -11.21 -14.42 9.79
CA THR A 82 -11.32 -15.02 8.46
C THR A 82 -12.49 -16.00 8.40
N LEU A 83 -13.28 -15.95 7.34
CA LEU A 83 -14.37 -16.88 7.08
C LEU A 83 -13.82 -18.15 6.41
N GLU A 84 -13.55 -19.19 7.19
CA GLU A 84 -12.96 -20.45 6.70
C GLU A 84 -13.76 -21.13 5.57
N ALA A 85 -15.09 -21.01 5.59
CA ALA A 85 -15.95 -21.64 4.59
C ALA A 85 -15.73 -21.11 3.16
N GLU A 86 -15.28 -19.88 3.01
CA GLU A 86 -15.00 -19.25 1.70
C GLU A 86 -13.56 -19.50 1.24
N LEU A 87 -12.63 -19.70 2.17
CA LEU A 87 -11.25 -20.05 1.84
C LEU A 87 -11.12 -21.46 1.27
N ASN A 88 -11.90 -22.41 1.78
CA ASN A 88 -11.83 -23.82 1.37
C ASN A 88 -12.42 -24.09 -0.03
N GLN A 89 -13.14 -23.14 -0.63
CA GLN A 89 -13.70 -23.31 -1.97
C GLN A 89 -12.75 -22.90 -3.10
N GLN A 90 -11.67 -22.19 -2.80
CA GLN A 90 -10.86 -21.56 -3.84
C GLN A 90 -9.52 -22.23 -4.15
N THR A 91 -8.87 -22.89 -3.21
CA THR A 91 -7.59 -23.58 -3.50
C THR A 91 -7.17 -24.55 -2.38
N ASP A 92 -6.38 -25.58 -2.71
CA ASP A 92 -5.64 -26.44 -1.77
C ASP A 92 -4.51 -25.67 -1.03
N LYS A 93 -4.43 -24.36 -1.16
CA LYS A 93 -3.40 -23.51 -0.53
C LYS A 93 -4.01 -22.69 0.59
N ILE A 94 -3.32 -22.64 1.71
CA ILE A 94 -3.66 -21.73 2.82
C ILE A 94 -3.48 -20.30 2.30
N VAL A 95 -4.58 -19.59 2.10
CA VAL A 95 -4.58 -18.18 1.70
C VAL A 95 -4.76 -17.36 2.96
N ARG A 96 -3.82 -16.46 3.24
CA ARG A 96 -3.86 -15.57 4.42
C ARG A 96 -4.11 -14.13 4.00
N PRO A 97 -4.85 -13.36 4.80
CA PRO A 97 -4.92 -11.91 4.62
C PRO A 97 -3.55 -11.27 4.93
N LEU A 98 -3.33 -10.07 4.39
CA LEU A 98 -2.16 -9.29 4.77
C LEU A 98 -2.14 -9.02 6.27
N PRO A 99 -1.01 -9.15 6.97
CA PRO A 99 -0.93 -8.94 8.41
C PRO A 99 -1.45 -7.57 8.86
N PHE A 100 -1.23 -6.52 8.05
CA PHE A 100 -1.68 -5.17 8.35
C PHE A 100 -3.11 -4.84 7.86
N ALA A 101 -3.83 -5.79 7.26
CA ALA A 101 -5.21 -5.58 6.82
C ALA A 101 -6.16 -5.22 7.98
N ALA A 102 -5.80 -5.62 9.21
CA ALA A 102 -6.55 -5.26 10.42
C ALA A 102 -6.70 -3.74 10.61
N LEU A 103 -5.72 -2.93 10.15
CA LEU A 103 -5.77 -1.47 10.24
C LEU A 103 -7.00 -0.88 9.53
N ASP A 104 -7.42 -1.52 8.44
CA ASP A 104 -8.54 -1.04 7.65
C ASP A 104 -9.86 -1.08 8.42
N ALA A 105 -9.99 -1.98 9.40
CA ALA A 105 -11.17 -2.03 10.26
C ALA A 105 -11.31 -0.79 11.16
N LEU A 106 -10.21 -0.08 11.45
CA LEU A 106 -10.22 1.16 12.24
C LEU A 106 -10.70 2.39 11.44
N ILE A 107 -10.79 2.29 10.13
CA ILE A 107 -11.23 3.36 9.22
C ILE A 107 -12.68 3.13 8.88
N GLU A 108 -13.51 4.17 8.93
CA GLU A 108 -14.97 4.04 8.73
C GLU A 108 -15.37 3.88 7.27
N ASP A 109 -14.61 4.49 6.35
CA ASP A 109 -14.92 4.50 4.92
C ASP A 109 -15.02 3.08 4.33
N PRO A 110 -15.93 2.88 3.35
CA PRO A 110 -16.14 1.56 2.74
C PRO A 110 -14.98 1.10 1.86
N LEU A 111 -14.18 2.01 1.29
CA LEU A 111 -13.02 1.68 0.47
C LEU A 111 -11.75 2.23 1.10
N VAL A 112 -10.76 1.37 1.32
CA VAL A 112 -9.47 1.73 1.93
C VAL A 112 -8.35 1.18 1.07
N SER A 113 -7.39 2.03 0.70
CA SER A 113 -6.22 1.65 -0.10
C SER A 113 -4.93 1.95 0.64
N HIS A 114 -3.95 1.07 0.52
CA HIS A 114 -2.59 1.28 0.99
C HIS A 114 -1.67 1.52 -0.20
N VAL A 115 -0.90 2.59 -0.15
CA VAL A 115 0.05 3.00 -1.18
C VAL A 115 1.38 3.40 -0.57
N THR A 116 2.43 3.26 -1.37
CA THR A 116 3.81 3.55 -0.96
C THR A 116 4.48 4.54 -1.93
N PRO A 117 3.95 5.77 -2.11
CA PRO A 117 4.55 6.73 -3.03
C PRO A 117 6.00 7.02 -2.63
N PRO A 118 6.97 6.93 -3.56
CA PRO A 118 8.38 7.15 -3.24
C PRO A 118 8.67 8.52 -2.60
N ASP A 119 8.01 9.58 -3.07
CA ASP A 119 8.16 10.92 -2.50
C ASP A 119 7.71 10.99 -1.03
N LEU A 120 6.61 10.29 -0.69
CA LEU A 120 6.15 10.20 0.69
C LEU A 120 7.14 9.44 1.56
N LEU A 121 7.65 8.29 1.08
CA LEU A 121 8.63 7.51 1.81
C LEU A 121 9.91 8.32 2.06
N ALA A 122 10.36 9.10 1.07
CA ALA A 122 11.50 9.98 1.20
C ALA A 122 11.25 11.07 2.27
N ILE A 123 10.07 11.72 2.25
CA ILE A 123 9.71 12.73 3.26
C ILE A 123 9.65 12.10 4.66
N THR A 124 9.00 10.93 4.80
CA THR A 124 8.87 10.28 6.12
C THR A 124 10.17 9.75 6.69
N SER A 125 11.25 9.73 5.90
CA SER A 125 12.59 9.37 6.32
C SER A 125 13.41 10.57 6.84
N GLU A 126 12.89 11.80 6.73
CA GLU A 126 13.54 13.02 7.19
C GLU A 126 13.22 13.30 8.66
N ALA A 127 14.16 13.93 9.39
CA ALA A 127 13.99 14.26 10.80
C ALA A 127 12.81 15.23 11.06
N ASN A 128 12.50 16.10 10.08
CA ASN A 128 11.41 17.08 10.11
C ASN A 128 10.16 16.63 9.34
N ALA A 129 10.01 15.33 9.11
CA ALA A 129 8.92 14.74 8.30
C ALA A 129 7.53 15.29 8.64
N GLN A 130 7.19 15.31 9.95
CA GLN A 130 5.86 15.73 10.39
C GLN A 130 5.60 17.21 10.13
N GLU A 131 6.62 18.07 10.27
CA GLU A 131 6.52 19.50 9.95
C GLU A 131 6.32 19.71 8.46
N THR A 132 7.14 19.08 7.62
CA THR A 132 7.03 19.12 6.16
C THR A 132 5.64 18.65 5.68
N LEU A 133 5.13 17.53 6.25
CA LEU A 133 3.80 17.03 5.92
C LEU A 133 2.70 17.99 6.38
N SER A 134 2.83 18.62 7.54
CA SER A 134 1.85 19.58 8.05
C SER A 134 1.71 20.81 7.16
N GLU A 135 2.81 21.27 6.58
CA GLU A 135 2.79 22.37 5.61
C GLU A 135 2.18 21.93 4.26
N ARG A 136 2.65 20.81 3.71
CA ARG A 136 2.24 20.34 2.38
C ARG A 136 0.79 19.88 2.33
N LEU A 137 0.31 19.24 3.40
CA LEU A 137 -1.05 18.69 3.48
C LEU A 137 -2.04 19.63 4.17
N LYS A 138 -1.69 20.91 4.32
CA LYS A 138 -2.57 21.91 4.92
C LYS A 138 -3.93 21.93 4.20
N GLY A 139 -5.02 21.83 4.99
CA GLY A 139 -6.39 21.82 4.49
C GLY A 139 -6.93 20.43 4.12
N LEU A 140 -6.11 19.39 4.11
CA LEU A 140 -6.59 18.01 3.98
C LEU A 140 -6.96 17.41 5.34
N ARG A 141 -7.83 16.41 5.31
CA ARG A 141 -8.21 15.62 6.49
C ARG A 141 -7.24 14.45 6.62
N TRP A 142 -6.14 14.67 7.31
CA TRP A 142 -5.09 13.67 7.43
C TRP A 142 -4.62 13.47 8.87
N ALA A 143 -4.03 12.30 9.12
CA ALA A 143 -3.38 11.95 10.38
C ALA A 143 -1.99 11.35 10.14
N PHE A 144 -1.16 11.34 11.18
CA PHE A 144 0.18 10.77 11.16
C PHE A 144 0.32 9.74 12.28
N ALA A 145 0.66 8.52 11.91
CA ALA A 145 1.01 7.45 12.83
C ALA A 145 2.54 7.22 12.79
N SER A 146 3.14 7.11 13.95
CA SER A 146 4.55 6.72 14.05
C SER A 146 4.75 5.29 13.60
N MET A 147 5.92 5.01 13.01
CA MET A 147 6.32 3.65 12.68
C MET A 147 6.29 2.76 13.92
N ALA A 148 5.77 1.57 13.74
CA ALA A 148 5.80 0.50 14.73
C ALA A 148 5.88 -0.86 14.00
N PRO A 149 6.39 -1.91 14.65
CA PRO A 149 6.34 -3.25 14.09
C PRO A 149 4.91 -3.67 13.74
N PRO A 150 4.71 -4.44 12.65
CA PRO A 150 3.41 -5.01 12.33
C PRO A 150 2.81 -5.76 13.53
N GLY A 151 1.49 -5.76 13.64
CA GLY A 151 0.79 -6.38 14.76
C GLY A 151 0.23 -5.38 15.77
N ALA A 152 0.10 -5.77 17.04
CA ALA A 152 -0.54 -4.98 18.09
C ALA A 152 0.05 -3.57 18.23
N SER A 153 1.36 -3.42 18.11
CA SER A 153 2.05 -2.13 18.22
C SER A 153 1.64 -1.15 17.12
N LEU A 154 1.56 -1.62 15.87
CA LEU A 154 1.15 -0.79 14.75
C LEU A 154 -0.35 -0.45 14.84
N ASN A 155 -1.19 -1.42 15.19
CA ASN A 155 -2.61 -1.21 15.40
C ASN A 155 -2.87 -0.14 16.48
N HIS A 156 -2.12 -0.18 17.58
CA HIS A 156 -2.19 0.82 18.65
C HIS A 156 -1.74 2.21 18.17
N SER A 157 -0.62 2.30 17.44
CA SER A 157 -0.12 3.55 16.88
C SER A 157 -1.14 4.21 15.97
N VAL A 158 -1.77 3.43 15.10
CA VAL A 158 -2.81 3.90 14.17
C VAL A 158 -4.06 4.32 14.93
N ALA A 159 -4.59 3.50 15.84
CA ALA A 159 -5.76 3.84 16.65
C ALA A 159 -5.55 5.15 17.43
N LYS A 160 -4.36 5.36 18.00
CA LYS A 160 -3.98 6.60 18.67
C LYS A 160 -3.99 7.79 17.73
N ALA A 161 -3.41 7.66 16.54
CA ALA A 161 -3.35 8.73 15.54
C ALA A 161 -4.76 9.15 15.07
N LEU A 162 -5.64 8.17 14.84
CA LEU A 162 -7.03 8.41 14.48
C LEU A 162 -7.81 9.06 15.62
N GLY A 163 -7.66 8.60 16.84
CA GLY A 163 -8.35 9.15 18.03
C GLY A 163 -7.93 10.57 18.43
N GLN A 164 -6.78 11.05 17.94
CA GLN A 164 -6.32 12.44 18.17
C GLN A 164 -6.99 13.46 17.25
N LYS A 165 -7.72 13.03 16.24
CA LYS A 165 -8.39 13.90 15.27
C LYS A 165 -9.88 13.97 15.53
N SER A 166 -10.43 15.17 15.41
CA SER A 166 -11.88 15.37 15.40
C SER A 166 -12.41 15.21 13.97
N GLY A 167 -13.25 14.21 13.75
CA GLY A 167 -13.88 13.95 12.46
C GLY A 167 -13.19 12.87 11.61
N THR A 168 -13.77 12.63 10.44
CA THR A 168 -13.28 11.63 9.48
C THR A 168 -11.93 12.02 8.89
N ILE A 169 -11.08 11.04 8.64
CA ILE A 169 -9.76 11.18 8.06
C ILE A 169 -9.76 10.47 6.72
N ASP A 170 -9.35 11.17 5.66
CA ASP A 170 -9.24 10.59 4.31
C ASP A 170 -7.87 9.97 4.06
N ILE A 171 -6.84 10.50 4.76
CA ILE A 171 -5.45 10.12 4.53
C ILE A 171 -4.77 9.88 5.88
N LEU A 172 -4.32 8.66 6.11
CA LEU A 172 -3.47 8.30 7.24
C LEU A 172 -2.06 8.03 6.71
N ILE A 173 -1.10 8.81 7.15
CA ILE A 173 0.32 8.57 6.84
C ILE A 173 0.91 7.74 7.97
N ILE A 174 1.55 6.64 7.59
CA ILE A 174 2.31 5.78 8.51
C ILE A 174 3.79 5.96 8.16
N SER A 175 4.57 6.47 9.10
CA SER A 175 5.98 6.77 8.90
C SER A 175 6.73 5.56 8.35
N HIS A 176 7.51 5.73 7.30
CA HIS A 176 8.30 4.70 6.61
C HIS A 176 7.48 3.56 5.96
N TRP A 177 6.14 3.57 6.08
CA TRP A 177 5.25 2.57 5.49
C TRP A 177 4.58 3.05 4.21
N GLY A 178 4.11 4.28 4.22
CA GLY A 178 3.32 4.85 3.14
C GLY A 178 2.09 5.57 3.64
N ALA A 179 1.03 5.54 2.84
CA ALA A 179 -0.25 6.13 3.18
C ALA A 179 -1.39 5.12 3.06
N VAL A 180 -2.36 5.25 3.97
CA VAL A 180 -3.68 4.64 3.86
C VAL A 180 -4.63 5.74 3.42
N VAL A 181 -5.30 5.55 2.29
CA VAL A 181 -6.19 6.54 1.69
C VAL A 181 -7.57 5.93 1.54
N SER A 182 -8.59 6.60 2.06
CA SER A 182 -9.94 6.05 2.12
C SER A 182 -10.98 6.96 1.48
N GLY A 183 -12.16 6.41 1.23
CA GLY A 183 -13.28 7.13 0.67
C GLY A 183 -14.50 6.25 0.42
N ALA A 184 -15.58 6.90 -0.03
CA ALA A 184 -16.84 6.23 -0.30
C ALA A 184 -16.79 5.29 -1.51
N ASP A 185 -15.94 5.58 -2.49
CA ASP A 185 -15.87 4.88 -3.77
C ASP A 185 -14.49 5.06 -4.46
N PRO A 186 -14.22 4.32 -5.56
CA PRO A 186 -12.96 4.43 -6.31
C PRO A 186 -12.64 5.84 -6.83
N THR A 187 -13.65 6.63 -7.16
CA THR A 187 -13.48 8.01 -7.66
C THR A 187 -12.98 8.91 -6.55
N THR A 188 -13.58 8.82 -5.38
CA THR A 188 -13.19 9.57 -4.18
C THR A 188 -11.76 9.22 -3.74
N VAL A 189 -11.44 7.92 -3.66
CA VAL A 189 -10.08 7.48 -3.31
C VAL A 189 -9.07 7.94 -4.36
N SER A 190 -9.41 7.88 -5.65
CA SER A 190 -8.52 8.39 -6.72
C SER A 190 -8.25 9.89 -6.59
N ALA A 191 -9.27 10.67 -6.23
CA ALA A 191 -9.11 12.11 -6.00
C ALA A 191 -8.17 12.39 -4.82
N HIS A 192 -8.36 11.70 -3.70
CA HIS A 192 -7.48 11.82 -2.52
C HIS A 192 -6.03 11.40 -2.83
N LEU A 193 -5.84 10.31 -3.59
CA LEU A 193 -4.51 9.86 -4.03
C LEU A 193 -3.84 10.89 -4.94
N SER A 194 -4.58 11.47 -5.87
CA SER A 194 -4.07 12.50 -6.77
C SER A 194 -3.64 13.74 -6.01
N GLU A 195 -4.49 14.22 -5.09
CA GLU A 195 -4.18 15.37 -4.24
C GLU A 195 -2.97 15.11 -3.35
N LEU A 196 -2.89 13.94 -2.72
CA LEU A 196 -1.75 13.52 -1.90
C LEU A 196 -0.46 13.56 -2.71
N THR A 197 -0.44 12.87 -3.84
CA THR A 197 0.78 12.74 -4.67
C THR A 197 1.23 14.07 -5.25
N GLN A 198 0.31 14.90 -5.73
CA GLN A 198 0.64 16.23 -6.26
C GLN A 198 1.30 17.13 -5.21
N ARG A 199 0.81 17.09 -3.97
CA ARG A 199 1.37 17.91 -2.88
C ARG A 199 2.72 17.43 -2.38
N LEU A 200 3.00 16.13 -2.55
CA LEU A 200 4.23 15.52 -2.05
C LEU A 200 5.35 15.46 -3.08
N VAL A 201 5.10 15.86 -4.33
CA VAL A 201 6.12 15.85 -5.41
C VAL A 201 7.42 16.44 -4.93
N ARG A 202 8.51 15.73 -5.16
CA ARG A 202 9.89 16.17 -4.93
C ARG A 202 10.62 16.25 -6.26
N PRO A 203 11.51 17.25 -6.44
CA PRO A 203 12.36 17.26 -7.61
C PRO A 203 13.28 16.04 -7.59
N SER A 204 13.28 15.26 -8.65
CA SER A 204 14.24 14.19 -8.84
C SER A 204 15.64 14.78 -9.05
N ARG A 205 16.67 14.12 -8.52
CA ARG A 205 18.03 14.49 -8.89
C ARG A 205 18.32 14.07 -10.33
N PRO A 206 19.21 14.78 -11.03
CA PRO A 206 19.71 14.31 -12.32
C PRO A 206 20.39 12.94 -12.16
N VAL A 207 20.10 12.04 -13.09
CA VAL A 207 20.77 10.75 -13.21
C VAL A 207 21.60 10.73 -14.48
N PRO A 208 22.70 9.93 -14.56
CA PRO A 208 23.46 9.75 -15.78
C PRO A 208 22.62 9.18 -16.93
N GLU A 209 23.02 9.47 -18.15
CA GLU A 209 22.44 8.83 -19.34
C GLU A 209 22.74 7.32 -19.32
N PRO A 210 21.78 6.46 -19.67
CA PRO A 210 22.02 5.03 -19.74
C PRO A 210 22.94 4.65 -20.90
N VAL A 211 23.86 3.71 -20.69
CA VAL A 211 24.69 3.15 -21.76
C VAL A 211 23.89 2.03 -22.46
N LEU A 212 22.96 2.44 -23.34
CA LEU A 212 22.03 1.52 -24.02
C LEU A 212 22.77 0.49 -24.89
N TYR A 213 23.95 0.82 -25.40
CA TYR A 213 24.77 -0.11 -26.20
C TYR A 213 25.17 -1.33 -25.38
N ASP A 214 25.65 -1.13 -24.15
CA ASP A 214 26.09 -2.20 -23.28
C ASP A 214 24.90 -3.05 -22.81
N LEU A 215 23.80 -2.42 -22.44
CA LEU A 215 22.55 -3.11 -22.07
C LEU A 215 22.03 -3.97 -23.22
N LYS A 216 22.08 -3.46 -24.47
CA LYS A 216 21.67 -4.21 -25.65
C LYS A 216 22.61 -5.37 -25.93
N ALA A 217 23.93 -5.19 -25.77
CA ALA A 217 24.91 -6.26 -25.94
C ALA A 217 24.69 -7.41 -24.96
N MET A 218 24.33 -7.13 -23.70
CA MET A 218 23.99 -8.15 -22.71
C MET A 218 22.82 -9.02 -23.16
N ILE A 219 21.75 -8.43 -23.68
CA ILE A 219 20.56 -9.15 -24.14
C ILE A 219 20.85 -9.99 -25.39
N ILE A 220 21.66 -9.49 -26.30
CA ILE A 220 22.05 -10.24 -27.50
C ILE A 220 22.88 -11.46 -27.13
N ASN A 221 23.78 -11.32 -26.17
CA ASN A 221 24.66 -12.38 -25.72
C ASN A 221 23.95 -13.45 -24.88
N ASP A 222 22.91 -13.06 -24.14
CA ASP A 222 22.13 -13.99 -23.32
C ASP A 222 20.64 -13.58 -23.38
N GLN A 223 19.86 -14.36 -24.12
CA GLN A 223 18.42 -14.14 -24.32
C GLN A 223 17.55 -14.35 -23.06
N SER A 224 18.14 -14.83 -21.96
CA SER A 224 17.46 -14.87 -20.66
C SER A 224 17.26 -13.49 -20.05
N TRP A 225 18.04 -12.49 -20.45
CA TRP A 225 17.92 -11.11 -20.01
C TRP A 225 16.92 -10.33 -20.85
N ARG A 226 16.25 -9.38 -20.21
CA ARG A 226 15.34 -8.42 -20.86
C ARG A 226 15.58 -7.04 -20.28
N LEU A 227 15.44 -6.00 -21.11
CA LEU A 227 15.43 -4.63 -20.59
C LEU A 227 14.22 -4.42 -19.69
N PRO A 228 14.40 -3.71 -18.57
CA PRO A 228 13.29 -3.21 -17.78
C PRO A 228 12.32 -2.40 -18.66
N VAL A 229 11.02 -2.51 -18.38
CA VAL A 229 9.99 -1.75 -19.09
C VAL A 229 10.10 -0.25 -18.82
N TYR A 230 10.57 0.10 -17.62
CA TYR A 230 10.72 1.49 -17.19
C TYR A 230 12.11 2.01 -17.56
N GLU A 231 12.16 3.03 -18.41
CA GLU A 231 13.41 3.59 -18.92
C GLU A 231 14.29 4.20 -17.81
N GLU A 232 13.68 4.70 -16.76
CA GLU A 232 14.38 5.26 -15.59
C GLU A 232 15.32 4.23 -14.92
N ILE A 233 15.04 2.93 -15.07
CA ILE A 233 15.87 1.85 -14.51
C ILE A 233 17.11 1.61 -15.39
N HIS A 234 17.09 1.98 -16.66
CA HIS A 234 18.20 1.73 -17.59
C HIS A 234 19.50 2.42 -17.15
N ALA A 235 19.38 3.57 -16.48
CA ALA A 235 20.53 4.32 -15.98
C ALA A 235 21.11 3.78 -14.67
N LEU A 236 20.45 2.82 -14.00
CA LEU A 236 20.82 2.38 -12.66
C LEU A 236 22.29 1.92 -12.57
N GLY A 237 22.77 1.17 -13.56
CA GLY A 237 24.16 0.70 -13.60
C GLY A 237 25.20 1.82 -13.78
N CYS A 238 24.79 2.98 -14.30
CA CYS A 238 25.65 4.15 -14.50
C CYS A 238 25.55 5.13 -13.33
N ASP A 239 24.54 5.00 -12.46
CA ASP A 239 24.30 5.87 -11.33
C ASP A 239 24.85 5.27 -10.03
N THR A 240 26.08 5.63 -9.71
CA THR A 240 26.82 5.12 -8.54
C THR A 240 26.03 5.28 -7.23
N LEU A 241 25.34 6.42 -7.03
CA LEU A 241 24.61 6.66 -5.79
C LEU A 241 23.39 5.73 -5.66
N SER A 242 22.63 5.53 -6.74
CA SER A 242 21.51 4.57 -6.73
C SER A 242 22.00 3.13 -6.61
N LEU A 243 23.09 2.79 -7.28
CA LEU A 243 23.69 1.45 -7.19
C LEU A 243 24.15 1.14 -5.75
N GLU A 244 24.88 2.06 -5.13
CA GLU A 244 25.28 1.93 -3.71
C GLU A 244 24.09 1.79 -2.78
N ALA A 245 23.02 2.55 -2.99
CA ALA A 245 21.80 2.45 -2.19
C ALA A 245 21.16 1.06 -2.34
N CYS A 246 21.04 0.54 -3.57
CA CYS A 246 20.53 -0.81 -3.82
C CYS A 246 21.41 -1.91 -3.21
N MET A 247 22.73 -1.73 -3.24
CA MET A 247 23.69 -2.67 -2.66
C MET A 247 23.65 -2.73 -1.13
N LYS A 248 23.15 -1.70 -0.47
CA LYS A 248 22.97 -1.66 1.01
C LYS A 248 21.78 -2.48 1.48
N GLY A 249 20.97 -3.01 0.58
CA GLY A 249 19.80 -3.84 0.87
C GLY A 249 18.48 -3.18 0.55
N LEU A 250 17.43 -3.61 1.25
CA LEU A 250 16.07 -3.17 1.00
C LEU A 250 15.86 -1.73 1.51
N LEU A 251 15.30 -0.88 0.65
CA LEU A 251 15.11 0.55 0.96
C LEU A 251 13.81 0.82 1.72
N THR A 252 12.83 -0.06 1.60
CA THR A 252 11.51 0.12 2.20
C THR A 252 10.98 -1.15 2.82
N LEU A 253 10.10 -1.01 3.81
CA LEU A 253 9.43 -2.14 4.43
C LEU A 253 8.58 -2.93 3.42
N GLY A 254 7.94 -2.25 2.46
CA GLY A 254 7.21 -2.90 1.38
C GLY A 254 8.07 -3.83 0.53
N GLN A 255 9.33 -3.43 0.25
CA GLN A 255 10.31 -4.30 -0.41
C GLN A 255 10.68 -5.49 0.48
N ALA A 256 10.90 -5.29 1.78
CA ALA A 256 11.19 -6.37 2.72
C ALA A 256 10.08 -7.41 2.73
N MET A 257 8.82 -6.99 2.77
CA MET A 257 7.65 -7.89 2.72
C MET A 257 7.47 -8.62 1.37
N THR A 258 8.06 -8.08 0.30
CA THR A 258 7.93 -8.66 -1.06
C THR A 258 9.04 -9.66 -1.36
N LEU A 259 10.24 -9.39 -0.85
CA LEU A 259 11.47 -10.12 -1.19
C LEU A 259 11.95 -11.04 -0.07
N GLY A 260 11.49 -10.84 1.17
CA GLY A 260 11.77 -11.71 2.32
C GLY A 260 10.84 -12.87 2.37
#